data_01d5cd6cae936f87d2ac0d6a59ebac0d
#
_entry.id   01d5cd6cae936f87d2ac0d6a59ebac0d
#
_cell.length_a   1.000
_cell.length_b   1.000
_cell.length_c   1.000
_cell.angle_alpha   90.00
_cell.angle_beta   90.00
_cell.angle_gamma   90.00
#
_symmetry.space_group_name_H-M   'P 1'
#
loop_
_entity.id
_entity.type
_entity.pdbx_description
1 polymer ?
#
loop_
_entity_poly.entity_id
_entity_poly.type
_entity_poly.pdbx_seq_one_letter_code
_entity_poly.pdbx_strand_id
1 'polypeptide(L)'
;MRKTVPMTSLQTQHPPFGSLMKEWRQRRRLSQLDLAIEADVSSRHVSFIETGRSAPSRAMVLRLATALDVPLREQNQLLMAAGLAPVYSERSLEDPDMGAVRDGIDQVLKAYEPFPCLAVDRGWNIVAANAGAGLLLEGVALHLLDPLNALRISLHPEGLAPRIRNLGQWRHHVIGRLRREVTVSGSSELATLLAELDSYPGGFDHGTDLGGVVVPLELDGPGGVTLTFLSTVTTFGTALDLTAAELSIEAFLPADEATAAALR
;
A
#
# COMPACT_ATOMS: atom_id res chain seq x y z
N MET A 1 44.95 -6.91 34.08
CA MET A 1 44.73 -6.06 32.91
C MET A 1 43.47 -6.55 32.17
N ARG A 2 42.34 -5.85 32.35
CA ARG A 2 41.10 -6.14 31.60
C ARG A 2 41.13 -5.30 30.35
N LYS A 3 41.12 -5.94 29.17
CA LYS A 3 40.98 -5.23 27.87
C LYS A 3 39.50 -4.85 27.69
N THR A 4 39.26 -3.55 27.70
CA THR A 4 37.97 -2.95 27.33
C THR A 4 37.85 -3.02 25.81
N VAL A 5 36.86 -3.78 25.32
CA VAL A 5 36.51 -3.80 23.88
C VAL A 5 35.63 -2.57 23.62
N PRO A 6 35.96 -1.71 22.66
CA PRO A 6 35.05 -0.61 22.31
C PRO A 6 33.80 -1.12 21.67
N MET A 7 32.63 -0.84 22.24
CA MET A 7 31.33 -0.99 21.59
C MET A 7 31.26 -0.03 20.39
N THR A 8 31.46 -0.59 19.20
CA THR A 8 31.15 0.13 17.97
C THR A 8 29.63 0.23 17.85
N SER A 9 29.07 1.39 18.11
CA SER A 9 27.67 1.70 17.84
C SER A 9 27.43 1.55 16.33
N LEU A 10 26.62 0.58 15.93
CA LEU A 10 26.06 0.50 14.59
C LEU A 10 25.10 1.70 14.41
N GLN A 11 25.65 2.85 14.03
CA GLN A 11 24.85 3.93 13.48
C GLN A 11 24.33 3.43 12.13
N THR A 12 23.05 3.16 12.03
CA THR A 12 22.33 3.06 10.77
C THR A 12 22.51 4.39 10.04
N GLN A 13 23.48 4.46 9.13
CA GLN A 13 23.69 5.64 8.31
C GLN A 13 22.56 5.72 7.31
N HIS A 14 21.55 6.53 7.61
CA HIS A 14 20.57 6.92 6.60
C HIS A 14 21.29 7.63 5.45
N PRO A 15 20.86 7.39 4.19
CA PRO A 15 21.42 8.12 3.05
C PRO A 15 21.31 9.64 3.30
N PRO A 16 22.29 10.44 2.84
CA PRO A 16 22.20 11.89 2.99
C PRO A 16 20.91 12.44 2.37
N PHE A 17 20.30 13.44 3.01
CA PHE A 17 19.05 14.07 2.55
C PHE A 17 19.07 14.41 1.06
N GLY A 18 20.15 15.01 0.57
CA GLY A 18 20.28 15.41 -0.84
C GLY A 18 20.18 14.25 -1.82
N SER A 19 20.69 13.06 -1.44
CA SER A 19 20.59 11.84 -2.26
C SER A 19 19.15 11.34 -2.33
N LEU A 20 18.47 11.25 -1.19
CA LEU A 20 17.06 10.84 -1.13
C LEU A 20 16.18 11.80 -1.93
N MET A 21 16.40 13.11 -1.77
CA MET A 21 15.66 14.13 -2.50
C MET A 21 15.83 14.02 -4.01
N LYS A 22 17.08 13.77 -4.47
CA LYS A 22 17.39 13.54 -5.87
C LYS A 22 16.71 12.28 -6.41
N GLU A 23 16.67 11.19 -5.62
CA GLU A 23 15.98 9.95 -6.00
C GLU A 23 14.48 10.20 -6.19
N TRP A 24 13.83 10.90 -5.26
CA TRP A 24 12.40 11.25 -5.39
C TRP A 24 12.13 12.08 -6.65
N ARG A 25 12.93 13.10 -6.90
CA ARG A 25 12.81 13.90 -8.12
C ARG A 25 12.96 13.06 -9.39
N GLN A 26 13.94 12.15 -9.43
CA GLN A 26 14.16 11.26 -10.56
C GLN A 26 13.02 10.25 -10.76
N ARG A 27 12.44 9.72 -9.68
CA ARG A 27 11.24 8.86 -9.74
C ARG A 27 10.06 9.61 -10.37
N ARG A 28 9.92 10.90 -10.10
CA ARG A 28 8.88 11.76 -10.71
C ARG A 28 9.29 12.26 -12.12
N ARG A 29 10.48 11.89 -12.60
CA ARG A 29 11.02 12.30 -13.91
C ARG A 29 11.14 13.81 -14.10
N LEU A 30 11.34 14.56 -13.00
CA LEU A 30 11.50 16.00 -13.00
C LEU A 30 12.98 16.39 -13.12
N SER A 31 13.26 17.49 -13.85
CA SER A 31 14.56 18.16 -13.78
C SER A 31 14.66 18.99 -12.49
N GLN A 32 15.87 19.49 -12.16
CA GLN A 32 16.02 20.43 -11.03
C GLN A 32 15.25 21.73 -11.27
N LEU A 33 15.08 22.13 -12.52
CA LEU A 33 14.32 23.32 -12.89
C LEU A 33 12.80 23.08 -12.70
N ASP A 34 12.28 21.93 -13.13
CA ASP A 34 10.88 21.58 -12.96
C ASP A 34 10.49 21.56 -11.49
N LEU A 35 11.32 20.86 -10.65
CA LEU A 35 11.08 20.86 -9.20
C LEU A 35 11.17 22.25 -8.58
N ALA A 36 12.08 23.10 -9.07
CA ALA A 36 12.21 24.46 -8.57
C ALA A 36 10.96 25.29 -8.86
N ILE A 37 10.36 25.11 -10.02
CA ILE A 37 9.10 25.78 -10.42
C ILE A 37 7.94 25.26 -9.56
N GLU A 38 7.79 23.94 -9.44
CA GLU A 38 6.74 23.30 -8.63
C GLU A 38 6.81 23.69 -7.15
N ALA A 39 8.03 23.79 -6.62
CA ALA A 39 8.26 24.13 -5.22
C ALA A 39 8.37 25.65 -4.98
N ASP A 40 8.27 26.49 -5.98
CA ASP A 40 8.47 27.96 -5.90
C ASP A 40 9.81 28.32 -5.22
N VAL A 41 10.91 27.77 -5.74
CA VAL A 41 12.29 28.04 -5.29
C VAL A 41 13.22 28.21 -6.51
N SER A 42 14.48 28.60 -6.30
CA SER A 42 15.42 28.65 -7.41
C SER A 42 16.04 27.27 -7.70
N SER A 43 16.29 26.97 -8.98
CA SER A 43 16.98 25.73 -9.40
C SER A 43 18.38 25.62 -8.78
N ARG A 44 19.07 26.75 -8.55
CA ARG A 44 20.34 26.79 -7.83
C ARG A 44 20.19 26.29 -6.38
N HIS A 45 19.08 26.66 -5.71
CA HIS A 45 18.82 26.19 -4.35
C HIS A 45 18.57 24.70 -4.30
N VAL A 46 17.75 24.15 -5.25
CA VAL A 46 17.56 22.70 -5.39
C VAL A 46 18.89 21.99 -5.60
N SER A 47 19.75 22.51 -6.49
CA SER A 47 21.07 21.94 -6.76
C SER A 47 21.97 21.95 -5.50
N PHE A 48 21.94 23.02 -4.71
CA PHE A 48 22.73 23.11 -3.47
C PHE A 48 22.24 22.14 -2.41
N ILE A 49 20.95 21.93 -2.29
CA ILE A 49 20.35 20.94 -1.38
C ILE A 49 20.75 19.53 -1.82
N GLU A 50 20.57 19.17 -3.09
CA GLU A 50 20.90 17.83 -3.60
C GLU A 50 22.39 17.49 -3.47
N THR A 51 23.26 18.49 -3.56
CA THR A 51 24.72 18.32 -3.43
C THR A 51 25.23 18.47 -1.99
N GLY A 52 24.34 18.71 -1.01
CA GLY A 52 24.69 18.88 0.39
C GLY A 52 25.39 20.20 0.72
N ARG A 53 25.41 21.18 -0.21
CA ARG A 53 25.98 22.53 0.00
C ARG A 53 25.08 23.43 0.84
N SER A 54 23.82 23.09 0.97
CA SER A 54 22.84 23.81 1.79
C SER A 54 22.03 22.81 2.60
N ALA A 55 21.92 23.03 3.91
CA ALA A 55 21.01 22.27 4.76
C ALA A 55 19.61 22.88 4.66
N PRO A 56 18.55 22.09 4.38
CA PRO A 56 17.20 22.60 4.27
C PRO A 56 16.58 22.85 5.66
N SER A 57 15.72 23.85 5.76
CA SER A 57 14.83 23.99 6.91
C SER A 57 13.68 22.98 6.84
N ARG A 58 12.97 22.75 7.96
CA ARG A 58 11.76 21.90 7.99
C ARG A 58 10.74 22.33 6.94
N ALA A 59 10.45 23.62 6.85
CA ALA A 59 9.52 24.15 5.86
C ALA A 59 9.97 23.86 4.42
N MET A 60 11.29 23.91 4.16
CA MET A 60 11.85 23.60 2.85
C MET A 60 11.72 22.10 2.53
N VAL A 61 12.02 21.21 3.49
CA VAL A 61 11.83 19.76 3.29
C VAL A 61 10.38 19.44 2.93
N LEU A 62 9.41 19.95 3.71
CA LEU A 62 7.99 19.70 3.46
C LEU A 62 7.52 20.29 2.12
N ARG A 63 7.97 21.50 1.78
CA ARG A 63 7.64 22.15 0.49
C ARG A 63 8.14 21.31 -0.70
N LEU A 64 9.38 20.86 -0.68
CA LEU A 64 9.95 20.01 -1.73
C LEU A 64 9.27 18.65 -1.77
N ALA A 65 8.97 18.06 -0.61
CA ALA A 65 8.26 16.79 -0.53
C ALA A 65 6.83 16.88 -1.07
N THR A 66 6.11 17.98 -0.81
CA THR A 66 4.78 18.25 -1.38
C THR A 66 4.84 18.39 -2.90
N ALA A 67 5.80 19.17 -3.42
CA ALA A 67 5.99 19.35 -4.87
C ALA A 67 6.33 18.03 -5.59
N LEU A 68 6.91 17.07 -4.88
CA LEU A 68 7.24 15.73 -5.39
C LEU A 68 6.15 14.69 -5.10
N ASP A 69 5.04 15.07 -4.48
CA ASP A 69 3.99 14.15 -4.05
C ASP A 69 4.58 12.95 -3.28
N VAL A 70 5.47 13.24 -2.30
CA VAL A 70 6.10 12.24 -1.45
C VAL A 70 5.09 11.79 -0.38
N PRO A 71 4.86 10.49 -0.20
CA PRO A 71 3.96 10.01 0.85
C PRO A 71 4.41 10.43 2.27
N LEU A 72 3.47 10.53 3.22
CA LEU A 72 3.73 11.12 4.54
C LEU A 72 4.86 10.42 5.32
N ARG A 73 4.95 9.09 5.22
CA ARG A 73 6.01 8.30 5.88
C ARG A 73 7.39 8.66 5.33
N GLU A 74 7.50 8.74 4.04
CA GLU A 74 8.72 9.10 3.34
C GLU A 74 9.09 10.57 3.55
N GLN A 75 8.09 11.46 3.77
CA GLN A 75 8.34 12.82 4.23
C GLN A 75 9.01 12.83 5.63
N ASN A 76 8.55 11.97 6.54
CA ASN A 76 9.22 11.79 7.84
C ASN A 76 10.66 11.27 7.67
N GLN A 77 10.89 10.34 6.74
CA GLN A 77 12.27 9.87 6.45
C GLN A 77 13.16 10.98 5.90
N LEU A 78 12.62 11.83 5.01
CA LEU A 78 13.33 13.01 4.50
C LEU A 78 13.67 13.99 5.62
N LEU A 79 12.73 14.23 6.54
CA LEU A 79 12.99 15.08 7.71
C LEU A 79 14.13 14.51 8.58
N MET A 80 14.07 13.22 8.91
CA MET A 80 15.10 12.55 9.71
C MET A 80 16.46 12.56 9.00
N ALA A 81 16.51 12.35 7.69
CA ALA A 81 17.74 12.44 6.91
C ALA A 81 18.33 13.86 6.87
N ALA A 82 17.48 14.90 7.04
CA ALA A 82 17.90 16.29 7.21
C ALA A 82 18.28 16.65 8.66
N GLY A 83 18.27 15.68 9.60
CA GLY A 83 18.52 15.91 11.02
C GLY A 83 17.36 16.60 11.77
N LEU A 84 16.14 16.51 11.22
CA LEU A 84 14.94 17.13 11.77
C LEU A 84 14.00 16.06 12.36
N ALA A 85 13.23 16.45 13.39
CA ALA A 85 12.22 15.55 13.95
C ALA A 85 11.08 15.30 12.95
N PRO A 86 10.51 14.08 12.92
CA PRO A 86 9.33 13.77 12.12
C PRO A 86 8.13 14.64 12.51
N VAL A 87 7.18 14.82 11.60
CA VAL A 87 5.98 15.66 11.78
C VAL A 87 4.73 14.80 11.91
N TYR A 88 4.66 13.71 11.14
CA TYR A 88 3.48 12.85 11.11
C TYR A 88 3.64 11.73 12.14
N SER A 89 2.65 11.61 13.01
CA SER A 89 2.59 10.53 14.00
C SER A 89 2.24 9.20 13.34
N GLU A 90 2.69 8.12 13.93
CA GLU A 90 2.29 6.75 13.60
C GLU A 90 1.71 6.14 14.88
N ARG A 91 0.39 6.04 14.95
CA ARG A 91 -0.31 5.45 16.07
C ARG A 91 -0.78 4.05 15.73
N SER A 92 -0.77 3.16 16.73
CA SER A 92 -1.48 1.89 16.59
C SER A 92 -2.99 2.16 16.42
N LEU A 93 -3.68 1.32 15.66
CA LEU A 93 -5.13 1.36 15.59
C LEU A 93 -5.79 1.19 16.97
N GLU A 94 -5.10 0.53 17.91
CA GLU A 94 -5.56 0.34 19.30
C GLU A 94 -5.43 1.62 20.15
N ASP A 95 -4.71 2.63 19.68
CA ASP A 95 -4.54 3.89 20.40
C ASP A 95 -5.91 4.56 20.61
N PRO A 96 -6.21 5.10 21.81
CA PRO A 96 -7.46 5.81 22.09
C PRO A 96 -7.76 6.95 21.11
N ASP A 97 -6.74 7.67 20.64
CA ASP A 97 -6.88 8.78 19.69
C ASP A 97 -7.31 8.31 18.30
N MET A 98 -7.19 7.02 18.00
CA MET A 98 -7.62 6.41 16.73
C MET A 98 -9.08 5.95 16.74
N GLY A 99 -9.85 6.23 17.82
CA GLY A 99 -11.25 5.82 17.96
C GLY A 99 -12.12 6.20 16.76
N ALA A 100 -12.06 7.46 16.32
CA ALA A 100 -12.84 7.92 15.16
C ALA A 100 -12.46 7.20 13.85
N VAL A 101 -11.22 6.78 13.69
CA VAL A 101 -10.76 6.01 12.53
C VAL A 101 -11.34 4.60 12.57
N ARG A 102 -11.28 3.93 13.75
CA ARG A 102 -11.89 2.60 13.94
C ARG A 102 -13.39 2.63 13.70
N ASP A 103 -14.09 3.60 14.28
CA ASP A 103 -15.54 3.77 14.08
C ASP A 103 -15.88 3.97 12.61
N GLY A 104 -15.05 4.74 11.89
CA GLY A 104 -15.20 4.95 10.45
C GLY A 104 -15.01 3.66 9.65
N ILE A 105 -13.98 2.86 9.98
CA ILE A 105 -13.76 1.53 9.38
C ILE A 105 -14.98 0.64 9.62
N ASP A 106 -15.42 0.51 10.86
CA ASP A 106 -16.55 -0.34 11.23
C ASP A 106 -17.85 0.06 10.52
N GLN A 107 -18.10 1.37 10.39
CA GLN A 107 -19.26 1.88 9.64
C GLN A 107 -19.22 1.48 8.18
N VAL A 108 -18.06 1.62 7.52
CA VAL A 108 -17.89 1.22 6.12
C VAL A 108 -18.06 -0.29 5.96
N LEU A 109 -17.37 -1.09 6.77
CA LEU A 109 -17.46 -2.55 6.75
C LEU A 109 -18.90 -3.02 6.89
N LYS A 110 -19.64 -2.48 7.86
CA LYS A 110 -21.04 -2.79 8.11
C LYS A 110 -21.96 -2.39 6.96
N ALA A 111 -21.68 -1.26 6.30
CA ALA A 111 -22.51 -0.77 5.18
C ALA A 111 -22.45 -1.69 3.96
N TYR A 112 -21.38 -2.47 3.83
CA TYR A 112 -21.24 -3.42 2.71
C TYR A 112 -21.83 -4.82 2.99
N GLU A 113 -22.26 -5.12 4.23
CA GLU A 113 -22.89 -6.41 4.50
C GLU A 113 -24.07 -6.69 3.53
N PRO A 114 -24.25 -7.92 3.03
CA PRO A 114 -23.47 -9.14 3.29
C PRO A 114 -22.25 -9.33 2.36
N PHE A 115 -21.88 -8.35 1.55
CA PHE A 115 -20.81 -8.46 0.56
C PHE A 115 -19.43 -8.34 1.20
N PRO A 116 -18.40 -9.09 0.72
CA PRO A 116 -17.07 -9.05 1.28
C PRO A 116 -16.49 -7.63 1.31
N CYS A 117 -16.02 -7.21 2.48
CA CYS A 117 -15.34 -5.94 2.67
C CYS A 117 -14.27 -6.09 3.75
N LEU A 118 -13.08 -5.55 3.49
CA LEU A 118 -11.93 -5.67 4.39
C LEU A 118 -11.09 -4.40 4.39
N ALA A 119 -10.50 -4.08 5.54
CA ALA A 119 -9.53 -3.00 5.68
C ALA A 119 -8.13 -3.59 5.74
N VAL A 120 -7.20 -3.01 4.99
CA VAL A 120 -5.80 -3.41 4.93
C VAL A 120 -4.88 -2.25 5.30
N ASP A 121 -3.74 -2.57 5.88
CA ASP A 121 -2.63 -1.64 6.08
C ASP A 121 -1.80 -1.47 4.79
N ARG A 122 -0.73 -0.68 4.88
CA ARG A 122 0.21 -0.45 3.75
C ARG A 122 0.91 -1.72 3.26
N GLY A 123 1.03 -2.75 4.11
CA GLY A 123 1.63 -4.05 3.79
C GLY A 123 0.63 -5.06 3.24
N TRP A 124 -0.63 -4.63 3.03
CA TRP A 124 -1.75 -5.49 2.64
C TRP A 124 -2.15 -6.50 3.72
N ASN A 125 -1.75 -6.28 4.98
CA ASN A 125 -2.23 -7.08 6.09
C ASN A 125 -3.66 -6.65 6.43
N ILE A 126 -4.54 -7.63 6.62
CA ILE A 126 -5.94 -7.38 6.96
C ILE A 126 -6.01 -6.97 8.43
N VAL A 127 -6.46 -5.75 8.70
CA VAL A 127 -6.60 -5.18 10.05
C VAL A 127 -8.03 -5.24 10.56
N ALA A 128 -9.02 -5.30 9.66
CA ALA A 128 -10.42 -5.51 9.97
C ALA A 128 -11.16 -6.09 8.76
N ALA A 129 -12.26 -6.79 9.00
CA ALA A 129 -13.11 -7.33 7.93
C ALA A 129 -14.55 -7.49 8.44
N ASN A 130 -15.52 -7.46 7.50
CA ASN A 130 -16.90 -7.78 7.82
C ASN A 130 -17.16 -9.30 7.73
N ALA A 131 -18.37 -9.74 8.14
CA ALA A 131 -18.72 -11.16 8.10
C ALA A 131 -18.70 -11.73 6.66
N GLY A 132 -19.09 -10.94 5.67
CA GLY A 132 -19.07 -11.33 4.26
C GLY A 132 -17.68 -11.69 3.75
N ALA A 133 -16.61 -11.11 4.31
CA ALA A 133 -15.23 -11.44 3.94
C ALA A 133 -14.85 -12.90 4.27
N GLY A 134 -15.58 -13.58 5.15
CA GLY A 134 -15.40 -15.00 5.44
C GLY A 134 -15.44 -15.88 4.18
N LEU A 135 -16.22 -15.51 3.18
CA LEU A 135 -16.26 -16.17 1.88
C LEU A 135 -14.88 -16.26 1.20
N LEU A 136 -14.05 -15.22 1.36
CA LEU A 136 -12.71 -15.16 0.78
C LEU A 136 -11.69 -16.03 1.53
N LEU A 137 -12.02 -16.45 2.75
CA LEU A 137 -11.16 -17.28 3.61
C LEU A 137 -11.53 -18.76 3.58
N GLU A 138 -12.63 -19.14 2.93
CA GLU A 138 -13.04 -20.53 2.83
C GLU A 138 -12.00 -21.39 2.10
N GLY A 139 -11.54 -22.45 2.76
CA GLY A 139 -10.54 -23.39 2.23
C GLY A 139 -9.10 -22.88 2.24
N VAL A 140 -8.83 -21.69 2.78
CA VAL A 140 -7.48 -21.14 2.92
C VAL A 140 -6.70 -21.93 3.98
N ALA A 141 -5.46 -22.30 3.66
CA ALA A 141 -4.58 -23.03 4.58
C ALA A 141 -4.23 -22.19 5.81
N LEU A 142 -4.19 -22.83 6.99
CA LEU A 142 -4.00 -22.16 8.28
C LEU A 142 -2.75 -21.29 8.35
N HIS A 143 -1.66 -21.69 7.72
CA HIS A 143 -0.41 -20.91 7.73
C HIS A 143 -0.49 -19.57 7.00
N LEU A 144 -1.52 -19.36 6.16
CA LEU A 144 -1.78 -18.09 5.47
C LEU A 144 -2.65 -17.13 6.30
N LEU A 145 -3.19 -17.61 7.42
CA LEU A 145 -4.05 -16.80 8.29
C LEU A 145 -3.27 -16.03 9.37
N ASP A 146 -1.96 -16.27 9.51
CA ASP A 146 -1.10 -15.57 10.45
C ASP A 146 0.33 -15.41 9.86
N PRO A 147 0.73 -14.20 9.40
CA PRO A 147 -0.09 -12.98 9.30
C PRO A 147 -1.12 -13.04 8.16
N LEU A 148 -2.30 -12.48 8.42
CA LEU A 148 -3.41 -12.45 7.47
C LEU A 148 -3.17 -11.36 6.41
N ASN A 149 -2.65 -11.73 5.24
CA ASN A 149 -2.31 -10.81 4.16
C ASN A 149 -3.22 -11.02 2.93
N ALA A 150 -3.94 -9.98 2.53
CA ALA A 150 -4.96 -10.06 1.48
C ALA A 150 -4.40 -10.54 0.14
N LEU A 151 -3.21 -10.09 -0.26
CA LEU A 151 -2.62 -10.47 -1.55
C LEU A 151 -2.05 -11.88 -1.53
N ARG A 152 -1.43 -12.32 -0.41
CA ARG A 152 -1.01 -13.72 -0.26
C ARG A 152 -2.20 -14.66 -0.34
N ILE A 153 -3.25 -14.39 0.45
CA ILE A 153 -4.49 -15.19 0.42
C ILE A 153 -5.06 -15.25 -1.00
N SER A 154 -5.10 -14.12 -1.68
CA SER A 154 -5.68 -14.04 -3.02
C SER A 154 -4.94 -14.90 -4.05
N LEU A 155 -3.60 -14.93 -4.03
CA LEU A 155 -2.80 -15.51 -5.13
C LEU A 155 -2.08 -16.82 -4.76
N HIS A 156 -2.07 -17.23 -3.49
CA HIS A 156 -1.37 -18.44 -3.05
C HIS A 156 -2.10 -19.71 -3.52
N PRO A 157 -1.38 -20.78 -3.95
CA PRO A 157 -1.99 -22.05 -4.38
C PRO A 157 -2.84 -22.74 -3.31
N GLU A 158 -2.53 -22.51 -2.03
CA GLU A 158 -3.30 -23.00 -0.88
C GLU A 158 -4.19 -21.90 -0.25
N GLY A 159 -4.36 -20.80 -0.97
CA GLY A 159 -5.26 -19.70 -0.64
C GLY A 159 -6.50 -19.71 -1.52
N LEU A 160 -6.91 -18.53 -1.97
CA LEU A 160 -8.09 -18.33 -2.81
C LEU A 160 -7.85 -18.70 -4.29
N ALA A 161 -6.58 -18.69 -4.76
CA ALA A 161 -6.24 -18.90 -6.16
C ALA A 161 -6.92 -20.11 -6.84
N PRO A 162 -7.04 -21.30 -6.20
CA PRO A 162 -7.73 -22.44 -6.83
C PRO A 162 -9.22 -22.22 -7.11
N ARG A 163 -9.84 -21.26 -6.42
CA ARG A 163 -11.26 -20.90 -6.58
C ARG A 163 -11.46 -19.75 -7.55
N ILE A 164 -10.38 -19.07 -7.98
CA ILE A 164 -10.49 -17.94 -8.92
C ILE A 164 -10.54 -18.48 -10.36
N ARG A 165 -11.67 -18.32 -11.03
CA ARG A 165 -11.91 -18.84 -12.39
C ARG A 165 -11.09 -18.08 -13.43
N ASN A 166 -10.94 -16.79 -13.29
CA ASN A 166 -10.16 -15.92 -14.16
C ASN A 166 -8.77 -15.57 -13.55
N LEU A 167 -8.12 -16.55 -12.89
CA LEU A 167 -6.89 -16.33 -12.10
C LEU A 167 -5.80 -15.57 -12.88
N GLY A 168 -5.56 -15.87 -14.15
CA GLY A 168 -4.54 -15.21 -14.95
C GLY A 168 -4.77 -13.69 -15.08
N GLN A 169 -6.02 -13.26 -15.33
CA GLN A 169 -6.42 -11.86 -15.44
C GLN A 169 -6.37 -11.17 -14.07
N TRP A 170 -6.92 -11.82 -13.03
CA TRP A 170 -6.92 -11.31 -11.69
C TRP A 170 -5.50 -11.12 -11.15
N ARG A 171 -4.62 -12.13 -11.32
CA ARG A 171 -3.21 -12.05 -10.98
C ARG A 171 -2.50 -10.90 -11.67
N HIS A 172 -2.72 -10.74 -12.99
CA HIS A 172 -2.13 -9.62 -13.76
C HIS A 172 -2.56 -8.27 -13.18
N HIS A 173 -3.85 -8.11 -12.83
CA HIS A 173 -4.39 -6.90 -12.21
C HIS A 173 -3.74 -6.61 -10.86
N VAL A 174 -3.74 -7.59 -9.94
CA VAL A 174 -3.23 -7.46 -8.57
C VAL A 174 -1.72 -7.15 -8.57
N ILE A 175 -0.93 -7.92 -9.31
CA ILE A 175 0.52 -7.71 -9.41
C ILE A 175 0.84 -6.38 -10.08
N GLY A 176 0.09 -6.01 -11.13
CA GLY A 176 0.24 -4.71 -11.79
C GLY A 176 -0.04 -3.54 -10.85
N ARG A 177 -1.05 -3.66 -9.97
CA ARG A 177 -1.35 -2.67 -8.93
C ARG A 177 -0.21 -2.58 -7.92
N LEU A 178 0.21 -3.70 -7.34
CA LEU A 178 1.30 -3.74 -6.36
C LEU A 178 2.61 -3.20 -6.94
N ARG A 179 2.93 -3.49 -8.20
CA ARG A 179 4.11 -2.94 -8.89
C ARG A 179 4.06 -1.42 -9.01
N ARG A 180 2.89 -0.84 -9.26
CA ARG A 180 2.72 0.62 -9.25
C ARG A 180 2.92 1.18 -7.85
N GLU A 181 2.39 0.55 -6.81
CA GLU A 181 2.57 0.95 -5.41
C GLU A 181 4.05 0.91 -4.99
N VAL A 182 4.79 -0.15 -5.34
CA VAL A 182 6.24 -0.23 -5.13
C VAL A 182 6.96 0.92 -5.82
N THR A 183 6.60 1.22 -7.07
CA THR A 183 7.23 2.31 -7.84
C THR A 183 6.97 3.67 -7.21
N VAL A 184 5.76 3.90 -6.73
CA VAL A 184 5.34 5.19 -6.13
C VAL A 184 5.95 5.37 -4.75
N SER A 185 5.86 4.35 -3.89
CA SER A 185 6.32 4.43 -2.49
C SER A 185 7.83 4.19 -2.32
N GLY A 186 8.43 3.36 -3.18
CA GLY A 186 9.79 2.87 -2.99
C GLY A 186 9.95 1.92 -1.80
N SER A 187 8.85 1.35 -1.30
CA SER A 187 8.85 0.45 -0.16
C SER A 187 9.57 -0.86 -0.47
N SER A 188 10.60 -1.19 0.32
CA SER A 188 11.31 -2.48 0.24
C SER A 188 10.44 -3.65 0.70
N GLU A 189 9.51 -3.40 1.62
CA GLU A 189 8.55 -4.39 2.12
C GLU A 189 7.59 -4.82 1.00
N LEU A 190 6.98 -3.85 0.29
CA LEU A 190 6.12 -4.13 -0.86
C LEU A 190 6.89 -4.76 -2.02
N ALA A 191 8.17 -4.39 -2.23
CA ALA A 191 9.02 -5.01 -3.23
C ALA A 191 9.29 -6.49 -2.91
N THR A 192 9.49 -6.82 -1.63
CA THR A 192 9.64 -8.21 -1.18
C THR A 192 8.34 -9.00 -1.38
N LEU A 193 7.20 -8.43 -1.00
CA LEU A 193 5.88 -9.05 -1.24
C LEU A 193 5.64 -9.25 -2.75
N LEU A 194 5.97 -8.27 -3.58
CA LEU A 194 5.84 -8.38 -5.04
C LEU A 194 6.67 -9.55 -5.58
N ALA A 195 7.93 -9.69 -5.16
CA ALA A 195 8.80 -10.79 -5.60
C ALA A 195 8.27 -12.16 -5.14
N GLU A 196 7.71 -12.24 -3.94
CA GLU A 196 7.03 -13.43 -3.42
C GLU A 196 5.83 -13.81 -4.30
N LEU A 197 4.90 -12.86 -4.53
CA LEU A 197 3.69 -13.10 -5.33
C LEU A 197 4.01 -13.41 -6.80
N ASP A 198 5.06 -12.82 -7.37
CA ASP A 198 5.53 -13.15 -8.72
C ASP A 198 6.00 -14.62 -8.83
N SER A 199 6.45 -15.23 -7.73
CA SER A 199 6.88 -16.64 -7.69
C SER A 199 5.73 -17.65 -7.65
N TYR A 200 4.52 -17.23 -7.31
CA TYR A 200 3.36 -18.14 -7.23
C TYR A 200 2.93 -18.62 -8.62
N PRO A 201 2.44 -19.87 -8.76
CA PRO A 201 1.91 -20.38 -10.01
C PRO A 201 0.60 -19.66 -10.41
N GLY A 202 0.21 -19.74 -11.70
CA GLY A 202 -1.07 -19.18 -12.16
C GLY A 202 -1.01 -18.47 -13.51
N GLY A 203 0.20 -18.36 -14.08
CA GLY A 203 0.40 -17.72 -15.40
C GLY A 203 0.04 -16.23 -15.38
N PHE A 204 0.20 -15.59 -16.53
CA PHE A 204 -0.31 -14.25 -16.79
C PHE A 204 -1.16 -14.34 -18.06
N ASP A 205 -2.44 -14.05 -17.93
CA ASP A 205 -3.27 -13.79 -19.10
C ASP A 205 -3.37 -12.27 -19.26
N HIS A 206 -2.76 -11.77 -20.32
CA HIS A 206 -2.83 -10.35 -20.66
C HIS A 206 -4.22 -9.95 -21.18
N GLY A 207 -5.16 -10.91 -21.20
CA GLY A 207 -6.49 -10.73 -21.74
C GLY A 207 -6.43 -10.07 -23.12
N THR A 208 -6.61 -10.83 -24.18
CA THR A 208 -6.70 -10.27 -25.54
C THR A 208 -7.90 -9.35 -25.71
N ASP A 209 -8.78 -9.31 -24.71
CA ASP A 209 -9.95 -8.44 -24.70
C ASP A 209 -9.75 -7.28 -23.69
N LEU A 210 -9.06 -6.22 -24.15
CA LEU A 210 -9.00 -4.93 -23.45
C LEU A 210 -10.33 -4.16 -23.53
N GLY A 211 -11.40 -4.79 -24.02
CA GLY A 211 -12.76 -4.21 -24.08
C GLY A 211 -13.45 -4.10 -22.72
N GLY A 212 -12.92 -4.75 -21.69
CA GLY A 212 -13.44 -4.64 -20.31
C GLY A 212 -13.04 -3.34 -19.64
N VAL A 213 -14.00 -2.64 -19.06
CA VAL A 213 -13.78 -1.39 -18.30
C VAL A 213 -13.11 -1.68 -16.94
N VAL A 214 -13.32 -2.89 -16.38
CA VAL A 214 -12.82 -3.35 -15.07
C VAL A 214 -12.48 -4.83 -15.15
N VAL A 215 -11.50 -5.29 -14.37
CA VAL A 215 -11.22 -6.73 -14.18
C VAL A 215 -12.04 -7.23 -13.01
N PRO A 216 -13.05 -8.09 -13.20
CA PRO A 216 -13.82 -8.67 -12.10
C PRO A 216 -13.00 -9.75 -11.39
N LEU A 217 -13.35 -10.03 -10.13
CA LEU A 217 -12.95 -11.25 -9.44
C LEU A 217 -14.07 -12.29 -9.63
N GLU A 218 -13.75 -13.38 -10.33
CA GLU A 218 -14.70 -14.49 -10.56
C GLU A 218 -14.32 -15.66 -9.67
N LEU A 219 -15.23 -16.07 -8.76
CA LEU A 219 -15.00 -17.15 -7.81
C LEU A 219 -15.97 -18.30 -8.03
N ASP A 220 -15.48 -19.52 -7.77
CA ASP A 220 -16.36 -20.67 -7.55
C ASP A 220 -17.08 -20.49 -6.21
N GLY A 221 -18.39 -20.37 -6.28
CA GLY A 221 -19.26 -20.21 -5.14
C GLY A 221 -19.99 -21.50 -4.75
N PRO A 222 -20.81 -21.46 -3.68
CA PRO A 222 -21.61 -22.58 -3.22
C PRO A 222 -22.52 -23.12 -4.33
N GLY A 223 -22.69 -24.44 -4.37
CA GLY A 223 -23.61 -25.08 -5.36
C GLY A 223 -23.17 -24.98 -6.82
N GLY A 224 -21.91 -24.60 -7.10
CA GLY A 224 -21.39 -24.46 -8.47
C GLY A 224 -21.77 -23.16 -9.17
N VAL A 225 -22.30 -22.19 -8.43
CA VAL A 225 -22.56 -20.83 -8.94
C VAL A 225 -21.24 -20.09 -9.09
N THR A 226 -21.08 -19.33 -10.18
CA THR A 226 -19.98 -18.38 -10.30
C THR A 226 -20.38 -17.08 -9.61
N LEU A 227 -19.55 -16.64 -8.65
CA LEU A 227 -19.69 -15.34 -8.02
C LEU A 227 -18.76 -14.34 -8.72
N THR A 228 -19.33 -13.23 -9.18
CA THR A 228 -18.59 -12.19 -9.92
C THR A 228 -18.62 -10.89 -9.14
N PHE A 229 -17.44 -10.38 -8.78
CA PHE A 229 -17.30 -9.17 -7.97
C PHE A 229 -16.54 -8.06 -8.70
N LEU A 230 -16.97 -6.84 -8.46
CA LEU A 230 -16.22 -5.62 -8.78
C LEU A 230 -15.54 -5.12 -7.51
N SER A 231 -14.23 -4.99 -7.53
CA SER A 231 -13.48 -4.43 -6.39
C SER A 231 -13.47 -2.91 -6.44
N THR A 232 -13.72 -2.28 -5.29
CA THR A 232 -13.60 -0.84 -5.07
C THR A 232 -12.68 -0.58 -3.88
N VAL A 233 -12.01 0.59 -3.89
CA VAL A 233 -11.08 1.00 -2.83
C VAL A 233 -11.49 2.34 -2.28
N THR A 234 -11.57 2.43 -0.96
CA THR A 234 -11.82 3.67 -0.21
C THR A 234 -10.65 3.95 0.71
N THR A 235 -10.22 5.21 0.79
CA THR A 235 -9.13 5.67 1.66
C THR A 235 -9.55 6.89 2.47
N PHE A 236 -8.84 7.17 3.59
CA PHE A 236 -9.07 8.36 4.40
C PHE A 236 -8.36 9.57 3.79
N GLY A 237 -9.08 10.40 3.04
CA GLY A 237 -8.51 11.49 2.23
C GLY A 237 -7.92 12.67 3.01
N THR A 238 -8.18 12.77 4.33
CA THR A 238 -7.71 13.89 5.19
C THR A 238 -6.86 13.43 6.36
N ALA A 239 -6.35 12.19 6.33
CA ALA A 239 -5.57 11.65 7.42
C ALA A 239 -4.23 12.39 7.59
N LEU A 240 -3.90 12.74 8.83
CA LEU A 240 -2.61 13.34 9.23
C LEU A 240 -1.75 12.37 10.05
N ASP A 241 -2.30 11.23 10.44
CA ASP A 241 -1.59 10.12 11.05
C ASP A 241 -1.19 9.11 9.97
N LEU A 242 0.02 8.55 10.07
CA LEU A 242 0.55 7.62 9.06
C LEU A 242 -0.30 6.37 8.93
N THR A 243 -0.69 5.77 10.04
CA THR A 243 -1.51 4.57 10.03
C THR A 243 -2.84 4.82 9.33
N ALA A 244 -3.53 5.91 9.66
CA ALA A 244 -4.80 6.25 9.02
C ALA A 244 -4.64 6.60 7.52
N ALA A 245 -3.54 7.26 7.14
CA ALA A 245 -3.27 7.64 5.74
C ALA A 245 -2.94 6.44 4.85
N GLU A 246 -2.39 5.38 5.44
CA GLU A 246 -1.95 4.17 4.75
C GLU A 246 -3.01 3.04 4.78
N LEU A 247 -4.16 3.27 5.43
CA LEU A 247 -5.28 2.33 5.40
C LEU A 247 -6.05 2.41 4.08
N SER A 248 -6.42 1.25 3.57
CA SER A 248 -7.34 1.10 2.45
C SER A 248 -8.46 0.14 2.82
N ILE A 249 -9.69 0.46 2.42
CA ILE A 249 -10.85 -0.42 2.57
C ILE A 249 -11.21 -0.94 1.19
N GLU A 250 -11.16 -2.25 1.02
CA GLU A 250 -11.52 -2.94 -0.22
C GLU A 250 -12.89 -3.58 -0.06
N ALA A 251 -13.82 -3.22 -0.94
CA ALA A 251 -15.15 -3.81 -1.00
C ALA A 251 -15.35 -4.54 -2.33
N PHE A 252 -15.94 -5.73 -2.26
CA PHE A 252 -16.23 -6.60 -3.38
C PHE A 252 -17.72 -6.58 -3.64
N LEU A 253 -18.14 -5.73 -4.57
CA LEU A 253 -19.54 -5.54 -4.93
C LEU A 253 -19.97 -6.61 -5.94
N PRO A 254 -21.18 -7.22 -5.81
CA PRO A 254 -21.67 -8.14 -6.80
C PRO A 254 -21.81 -7.44 -8.16
N ALA A 255 -21.26 -8.05 -9.20
CA ALA A 255 -21.32 -7.52 -10.56
C ALA A 255 -22.68 -7.82 -11.24
N ASP A 256 -23.43 -8.79 -10.71
CA ASP A 256 -24.71 -9.24 -11.25
C ASP A 256 -25.69 -9.66 -10.13
N GLU A 257 -26.96 -9.81 -10.52
CA GLU A 257 -28.04 -10.17 -9.59
C GLU A 257 -27.90 -11.61 -9.07
N ALA A 258 -27.30 -12.51 -9.84
CA ALA A 258 -27.11 -13.91 -9.42
C ALA A 258 -26.09 -13.97 -8.25
N THR A 259 -24.99 -13.22 -8.35
CA THR A 259 -24.01 -13.06 -7.28
C THR A 259 -24.64 -12.40 -6.04
N ALA A 260 -25.43 -11.35 -6.25
CA ALA A 260 -26.11 -10.66 -5.15
C ALA A 260 -27.11 -11.57 -4.42
N ALA A 261 -27.86 -12.39 -5.17
CA ALA A 261 -28.83 -13.32 -4.61
C ALA A 261 -28.18 -14.49 -3.84
N ALA A 262 -27.03 -14.97 -4.33
CA ALA A 262 -26.30 -16.07 -3.68
C ALA A 262 -25.70 -15.71 -2.31
N LEU A 263 -25.58 -14.41 -1.99
CA LEU A 263 -24.98 -13.90 -0.75
C LEU A 263 -26.00 -13.32 0.24
N ARG A 264 -27.28 -13.24 -0.13
CA ARG A 264 -28.38 -12.81 0.74
C ARG A 264 -29.03 -13.99 1.42
#